data_2bde2d64c2b0c03987feaf6c09d1f3e6
#
_entry.id   2bde2d64c2b0c03987feaf6c09d1f3e6
#
_cell.length_a   1.000
_cell.length_b   1.000
_cell.length_c   1.000
_cell.angle_alpha   90.00
_cell.angle_beta   90.00
_cell.angle_gamma   90.00
#
_symmetry.space_group_name_H-M   'P 1'
#
loop_
_entity.id
_entity.type
_entity.pdbx_description
1 polymer ?
#
loop_
_entity_poly.entity_id
_entity_poly.type
_entity_poly.pdbx_seq_one_letter_code
_entity_poly.pdbx_strand_id
1 'polypeptide(L)'
;MHSYAQTNVQLFNQLRCEGYSKKDRESVREAYEFALRLFTGLFFPSGKTFIDHLVGTASVLASLHVPVEMVTAGLIHAAYLHGNFGGIRKGISETTRNQVRLAVGPEVEEYVVRYERMPWDPEIFPVLLDTIDKLSRIDRDVLLMRLANDLEHNLDFGSLYRDNWREYIQHGGPAMVSMAEKLGFPSLSAEMASVFKEILTQAPLGPRIGTSEPAAYLIVPKSYHERFWVVYLPKAHRLCLEILNTLRRLRWKGSKLIHGLLRALSEMPGVHGRR
;
A
#
# COMPACT_ATOMS: atom_id res chain seq x y z
N MET A 1 10.93 -17.68 18.68
CA MET A 1 10.59 -16.42 18.00
C MET A 1 10.57 -16.70 16.49
N HIS A 2 9.42 -16.62 15.87
CA HIS A 2 9.32 -16.79 14.42
C HIS A 2 10.00 -15.59 13.73
N SER A 3 10.79 -15.85 12.69
CA SER A 3 11.37 -14.79 11.88
C SER A 3 10.42 -14.49 10.73
N TYR A 4 9.58 -13.46 10.89
CA TYR A 4 8.68 -13.02 9.84
C TYR A 4 9.39 -12.20 8.78
N ALA A 5 8.96 -12.34 7.54
CA ALA A 5 9.49 -11.58 6.42
C ALA A 5 9.21 -10.09 6.59
N GLN A 6 10.20 -9.26 6.28
CA GLN A 6 10.08 -7.80 6.22
C GLN A 6 10.34 -7.30 4.79
N THR A 7 10.78 -8.17 3.89
CA THR A 7 10.99 -7.85 2.48
C THR A 7 10.22 -8.83 1.60
N ASN A 8 9.87 -8.40 0.39
CA ASN A 8 9.23 -9.27 -0.59
C ASN A 8 10.03 -10.53 -0.91
N VAL A 9 11.36 -10.44 -0.94
CA VAL A 9 12.23 -11.61 -1.23
C VAL A 9 12.12 -12.63 -0.10
N GLN A 10 12.11 -12.18 1.17
CA GLN A 10 11.90 -13.05 2.32
C GLN A 10 10.51 -13.71 2.26
N LEU A 11 9.45 -12.94 1.99
CA LEU A 11 8.09 -13.46 1.88
C LEU A 11 7.97 -14.52 0.77
N PHE A 12 8.50 -14.26 -0.42
CA PHE A 12 8.42 -15.22 -1.53
C PHE A 12 9.21 -16.51 -1.25
N ASN A 13 10.34 -16.41 -0.55
CA ASN A 13 11.07 -17.58 -0.09
C ASN A 13 10.30 -18.35 0.98
N GLN A 14 9.70 -17.66 1.95
CA GLN A 14 8.84 -18.27 2.97
C GLN A 14 7.68 -19.04 2.31
N LEU A 15 6.91 -18.40 1.44
CA LEU A 15 5.80 -19.04 0.72
C LEU A 15 6.25 -20.31 -0.04
N ARG A 16 7.42 -20.26 -0.64
CA ARG A 16 7.99 -21.44 -1.32
C ARG A 16 8.29 -22.56 -0.33
N CYS A 17 8.89 -22.24 0.81
CA CYS A 17 9.26 -23.22 1.84
C CYS A 17 8.03 -23.81 2.53
N GLU A 18 6.96 -23.03 2.70
CA GLU A 18 5.69 -23.43 3.29
C GLU A 18 4.75 -24.16 2.33
N GLY A 19 5.18 -24.38 1.06
CA GLY A 19 4.47 -25.23 0.12
C GLY A 19 3.40 -24.53 -0.73
N TYR A 20 3.31 -23.19 -0.69
CA TYR A 20 2.44 -22.45 -1.60
C TYR A 20 2.84 -22.67 -3.06
N SER A 21 1.87 -22.95 -3.92
CA SER A 21 2.09 -23.27 -5.32
C SER A 21 2.73 -22.10 -6.08
N LYS A 22 3.24 -22.37 -7.28
CA LYS A 22 3.75 -21.31 -8.16
C LYS A 22 2.66 -20.27 -8.44
N LYS A 23 1.43 -20.72 -8.71
CA LYS A 23 0.28 -19.85 -8.98
C LYS A 23 -0.04 -18.95 -7.77
N ASP A 24 -0.01 -19.51 -6.56
CA ASP A 24 -0.26 -18.75 -5.34
C ASP A 24 0.78 -17.64 -5.15
N ARG A 25 2.07 -17.98 -5.38
CA ARG A 25 3.16 -16.98 -5.29
C ARG A 25 3.05 -15.89 -6.37
N GLU A 26 2.55 -16.22 -7.55
CA GLU A 26 2.25 -15.23 -8.60
C GLU A 26 1.14 -14.28 -8.15
N SER A 27 0.05 -14.77 -7.56
CA SER A 27 -1.02 -13.94 -7.01
C SER A 27 -0.52 -13.01 -5.90
N VAL A 28 0.30 -13.53 -4.97
CA VAL A 28 0.92 -12.70 -3.93
C VAL A 28 1.86 -11.64 -4.52
N ARG A 29 2.59 -11.96 -5.60
CA ARG A 29 3.45 -10.99 -6.29
C ARG A 29 2.63 -9.86 -6.93
N GLU A 30 1.52 -10.19 -7.58
CA GLU A 30 0.63 -9.19 -8.19
C GLU A 30 0.05 -8.24 -7.12
N ALA A 31 -0.36 -8.79 -5.97
CA ALA A 31 -0.81 -8.00 -4.84
C ALA A 31 0.30 -7.11 -4.27
N TYR A 32 1.53 -7.62 -4.17
CA TYR A 32 2.68 -6.82 -3.75
C TYR A 32 2.97 -5.66 -4.72
N GLU A 33 2.94 -5.91 -6.02
CA GLU A 33 3.10 -4.86 -7.04
C GLU A 33 1.97 -3.82 -6.97
N PHE A 34 0.75 -4.24 -6.62
CA PHE A 34 -0.36 -3.34 -6.38
C PHE A 34 -0.17 -2.53 -5.09
N ALA A 35 0.29 -3.18 -3.99
CA ALA A 35 0.62 -2.51 -2.75
C ALA A 35 1.70 -1.43 -2.95
N LEU A 36 2.74 -1.69 -3.75
CA LEU A 36 3.74 -0.69 -4.10
C LEU A 36 3.11 0.56 -4.73
N ARG A 37 2.13 0.40 -5.61
CA ARG A 37 1.44 1.54 -6.24
C ARG A 37 0.60 2.35 -5.25
N LEU A 38 0.01 1.69 -4.26
CA LEU A 38 -0.86 2.34 -3.28
C LEU A 38 -0.11 3.00 -2.12
N PHE A 39 1.02 2.42 -1.68
CA PHE A 39 1.61 2.74 -0.38
C PHE A 39 3.06 3.22 -0.42
N THR A 40 3.73 3.22 -1.59
CA THR A 40 5.14 3.67 -1.64
C THR A 40 5.26 5.11 -1.14
N GLY A 41 6.20 5.31 -0.22
CA GLY A 41 6.44 6.60 0.43
C GLY A 41 5.59 6.85 1.67
N LEU A 42 4.70 5.93 2.05
CA LEU A 42 3.96 5.99 3.30
C LEU A 42 4.75 5.32 4.44
N PHE A 43 4.76 5.99 5.61
CA PHE A 43 5.46 5.54 6.81
C PHE A 43 4.54 5.59 8.03
N PHE A 44 4.76 4.68 8.96
CA PHE A 44 4.19 4.76 10.31
C PHE A 44 4.95 5.78 11.18
N PRO A 45 4.37 6.22 12.30
CA PRO A 45 5.06 7.11 13.26
C PRO A 45 6.39 6.55 13.77
N SER A 46 6.55 5.24 13.79
CA SER A 46 7.81 4.55 14.13
C SER A 46 8.92 4.72 13.09
N GLY A 47 8.59 5.22 11.88
CA GLY A 47 9.51 5.24 10.74
C GLY A 47 9.50 3.97 9.90
N LYS A 48 8.75 2.93 10.30
CA LYS A 48 8.54 1.71 9.50
C LYS A 48 7.75 2.04 8.24
N THR A 49 8.16 1.50 7.09
CA THR A 49 7.39 1.69 5.85
C THR A 49 6.08 0.90 5.89
N PHE A 50 5.04 1.41 5.22
CA PHE A 50 3.80 0.62 5.06
C PHE A 50 4.05 -0.70 4.34
N ILE A 51 4.94 -0.72 3.36
CA ILE A 51 5.26 -1.93 2.60
C ILE A 51 5.84 -3.01 3.51
N ASP A 52 6.78 -2.67 4.41
CA ASP A 52 7.37 -3.65 5.35
C ASP A 52 6.31 -4.22 6.29
N HIS A 53 5.41 -3.37 6.79
CA HIS A 53 4.27 -3.80 7.61
C HIS A 53 3.32 -4.75 6.85
N LEU A 54 2.95 -4.42 5.61
CA LEU A 54 2.08 -5.26 4.80
C LEU A 54 2.72 -6.62 4.49
N VAL A 55 4.02 -6.62 4.19
CA VAL A 55 4.80 -7.85 4.02
C VAL A 55 4.85 -8.66 5.30
N GLY A 56 5.09 -8.01 6.44
CA GLY A 56 5.09 -8.66 7.75
C GLY A 56 3.74 -9.28 8.09
N THR A 57 2.64 -8.57 7.89
CA THR A 57 1.28 -9.11 8.09
C THR A 57 1.02 -10.33 7.21
N ALA A 58 1.36 -10.26 5.93
CA ALA A 58 1.23 -11.40 5.01
C ALA A 58 2.11 -12.58 5.42
N SER A 59 3.31 -12.31 5.97
CA SER A 59 4.23 -13.33 6.48
C SER A 59 3.67 -14.04 7.72
N VAL A 60 3.06 -13.30 8.65
CA VAL A 60 2.35 -13.90 9.79
C VAL A 60 1.24 -14.82 9.29
N LEU A 61 0.40 -14.36 8.37
CA LEU A 61 -0.68 -15.15 7.80
C LEU A 61 -0.15 -16.40 7.09
N ALA A 62 0.91 -16.27 6.30
CA ALA A 62 1.54 -17.41 5.61
C ALA A 62 2.02 -18.47 6.61
N SER A 63 2.66 -18.06 7.71
CA SER A 63 3.14 -19.00 8.77
C SER A 63 2.02 -19.78 9.46
N LEU A 64 0.79 -19.29 9.38
CA LEU A 64 -0.41 -19.97 9.86
C LEU A 64 -1.02 -20.93 8.82
N HIS A 65 -0.37 -21.07 7.65
CA HIS A 65 -0.82 -21.92 6.53
C HIS A 65 -2.27 -21.64 6.09
N VAL A 66 -2.68 -20.37 6.11
CA VAL A 66 -4.01 -19.96 5.64
C VAL A 66 -4.10 -19.98 4.12
N PRO A 67 -5.31 -19.96 3.53
CA PRO A 67 -5.48 -19.83 2.08
C PRO A 67 -4.75 -18.61 1.50
N VAL A 68 -4.24 -18.75 0.28
CA VAL A 68 -3.45 -17.70 -0.38
C VAL A 68 -4.21 -16.39 -0.53
N GLU A 69 -5.53 -16.44 -0.66
CA GLU A 69 -6.41 -15.28 -0.73
C GLU A 69 -6.31 -14.41 0.52
N MET A 70 -6.18 -15.03 1.70
CA MET A 70 -5.97 -14.31 2.96
C MET A 70 -4.57 -13.70 3.05
N VAL A 71 -3.53 -14.44 2.63
CA VAL A 71 -2.16 -13.91 2.54
C VAL A 71 -2.10 -12.71 1.60
N THR A 72 -2.74 -12.84 0.43
CA THR A 72 -2.84 -11.80 -0.58
C THR A 72 -3.60 -10.57 -0.05
N ALA A 73 -4.71 -10.79 0.67
CA ALA A 73 -5.46 -9.72 1.32
C ALA A 73 -4.64 -9.04 2.41
N GLY A 74 -3.81 -9.78 3.14
CA GLY A 74 -2.88 -9.23 4.14
C GLY A 74 -1.91 -8.19 3.57
N LEU A 75 -1.44 -8.37 2.32
CA LEU A 75 -0.59 -7.40 1.63
C LEU A 75 -1.28 -6.08 1.27
N ILE A 76 -2.60 -6.04 1.26
CA ILE A 76 -3.36 -4.86 0.82
C ILE A 76 -4.49 -4.49 1.78
N HIS A 77 -4.50 -5.06 3.00
CA HIS A 77 -5.58 -4.89 3.95
C HIS A 77 -5.92 -3.41 4.26
N ALA A 78 -4.90 -2.55 4.25
CA ALA A 78 -5.04 -1.12 4.51
C ALA A 78 -5.41 -0.28 3.28
N ALA A 79 -5.75 -0.91 2.12
CA ALA A 79 -5.94 -0.21 0.85
C ALA A 79 -6.97 0.91 0.92
N TYR A 80 -8.14 0.66 1.52
CA TYR A 80 -9.20 1.66 1.58
C TYR A 80 -8.94 2.78 2.57
N LEU A 81 -8.23 2.51 3.68
CA LEU A 81 -7.93 3.50 4.70
C LEU A 81 -6.77 4.42 4.30
N HIS A 82 -5.69 3.85 3.77
CA HIS A 82 -4.43 4.56 3.55
C HIS A 82 -3.98 4.59 2.09
N GLY A 83 -4.50 3.71 1.22
CA GLY A 83 -4.06 3.58 -0.16
C GLY A 83 -4.30 4.83 -1.02
N ASN A 84 -3.32 5.17 -1.85
CA ASN A 84 -3.44 6.24 -2.83
C ASN A 84 -3.93 5.69 -4.17
N PHE A 85 -5.23 5.81 -4.44
CA PHE A 85 -5.87 5.40 -5.69
C PHE A 85 -5.78 6.46 -6.81
N GLY A 86 -5.01 7.53 -6.62
CA GLY A 86 -4.85 8.60 -7.62
C GLY A 86 -6.01 9.61 -7.66
N GLY A 87 -6.91 9.60 -6.68
CA GLY A 87 -8.05 10.51 -6.56
C GLY A 87 -8.03 11.34 -5.26
N ILE A 88 -8.92 12.33 -5.18
CA ILE A 88 -9.08 13.16 -3.98
C ILE A 88 -9.82 12.38 -2.87
N ARG A 89 -10.63 11.37 -3.24
CA ARG A 89 -11.45 10.59 -2.31
C ARG A 89 -10.72 9.33 -1.87
N LYS A 90 -10.59 9.18 -0.56
CA LYS A 90 -10.16 7.94 0.11
C LYS A 90 -11.38 7.11 0.50
N GLY A 91 -11.15 5.85 0.86
CA GLY A 91 -12.18 4.96 1.38
C GLY A 91 -12.82 4.05 0.34
N ILE A 92 -13.85 3.34 0.79
CA ILE A 92 -14.59 2.37 -0.02
C ILE A 92 -15.54 3.11 -0.97
N SER A 93 -15.34 2.93 -2.26
CA SER A 93 -16.24 3.39 -3.34
C SER A 93 -16.26 2.34 -4.44
N GLU A 94 -17.24 2.37 -5.33
CA GLU A 94 -17.26 1.41 -6.45
C GLU A 94 -16.02 1.55 -7.34
N THR A 95 -15.51 2.76 -7.52
CA THR A 95 -14.29 3.01 -8.28
C THR A 95 -13.06 2.36 -7.62
N THR A 96 -12.88 2.53 -6.31
CA THR A 96 -11.75 1.94 -5.58
C THR A 96 -11.89 0.42 -5.48
N ARG A 97 -13.12 -0.10 -5.25
CA ARG A 97 -13.41 -1.53 -5.27
C ARG A 97 -13.05 -2.17 -6.62
N ASN A 98 -13.43 -1.55 -7.72
CA ASN A 98 -13.10 -2.05 -9.06
C ASN A 98 -11.60 -2.07 -9.32
N GLN A 99 -10.84 -1.07 -8.85
CA GLN A 99 -9.38 -1.09 -8.96
C GLN A 99 -8.76 -2.26 -8.19
N VAL A 100 -9.24 -2.54 -6.97
CA VAL A 100 -8.77 -3.68 -6.17
C VAL A 100 -9.15 -5.00 -6.85
N ARG A 101 -10.42 -5.18 -7.27
CA ARG A 101 -10.88 -6.39 -7.97
C ARG A 101 -10.09 -6.69 -9.25
N LEU A 102 -9.75 -5.66 -10.01
CA LEU A 102 -8.93 -5.82 -11.22
C LEU A 102 -7.48 -6.22 -10.92
N ALA A 103 -6.96 -5.82 -9.77
CA ALA A 103 -5.58 -6.10 -9.37
C ALA A 103 -5.40 -7.48 -8.73
N VAL A 104 -6.36 -7.92 -7.89
CA VAL A 104 -6.20 -9.12 -7.03
C VAL A 104 -7.40 -10.06 -7.04
N GLY A 105 -8.43 -9.75 -7.81
CA GLY A 105 -9.65 -10.55 -7.90
C GLY A 105 -10.72 -10.19 -6.85
N PRO A 106 -11.98 -10.62 -7.10
CA PRO A 106 -13.12 -10.25 -6.26
C PRO A 106 -13.11 -10.93 -4.88
N GLU A 107 -12.55 -12.12 -4.76
CA GLU A 107 -12.46 -12.85 -3.49
C GLU A 107 -11.52 -12.15 -2.50
N VAL A 108 -10.34 -11.77 -2.95
CA VAL A 108 -9.38 -11.01 -2.14
C VAL A 108 -9.94 -9.63 -1.78
N GLU A 109 -10.63 -8.96 -2.72
CA GLU A 109 -11.25 -7.67 -2.46
C GLU A 109 -12.32 -7.76 -1.37
N GLU A 110 -13.09 -8.83 -1.32
CA GLU A 110 -14.11 -9.03 -0.28
C GLU A 110 -13.47 -9.13 1.12
N TYR A 111 -12.32 -9.79 1.29
CA TYR A 111 -11.56 -9.78 2.54
C TYR A 111 -11.17 -8.36 2.94
N VAL A 112 -10.65 -7.57 2.00
CA VAL A 112 -10.19 -6.20 2.26
C VAL A 112 -11.34 -5.26 2.63
N VAL A 113 -12.51 -5.38 1.97
CA VAL A 113 -13.70 -4.60 2.33
C VAL A 113 -14.21 -4.96 3.72
N ARG A 114 -14.27 -6.24 4.04
CA ARG A 114 -14.71 -6.69 5.37
C ARG A 114 -13.71 -6.30 6.45
N TYR A 115 -12.42 -6.38 6.16
CA TYR A 115 -11.37 -5.91 7.05
C TYR A 115 -11.59 -4.45 7.42
N GLU A 116 -11.80 -3.57 6.46
CA GLU A 116 -12.04 -2.15 6.69
C GLU A 116 -13.33 -1.88 7.48
N ARG A 117 -14.38 -2.66 7.23
CA ARG A 117 -15.69 -2.52 7.88
C ARG A 117 -15.76 -3.14 9.27
N MET A 118 -14.88 -4.07 9.60
CA MET A 118 -14.90 -4.74 10.90
C MET A 118 -14.47 -3.75 11.98
N PRO A 119 -15.34 -3.42 12.96
CA PRO A 119 -14.96 -2.58 14.08
C PRO A 119 -13.79 -3.20 14.84
N TRP A 120 -12.77 -2.38 15.14
CA TRP A 120 -11.57 -2.84 15.81
C TRP A 120 -11.14 -1.86 16.88
N ASP A 121 -11.61 -2.10 18.08
CA ASP A 121 -11.37 -1.28 19.27
C ASP A 121 -11.44 -2.16 20.53
N PRO A 122 -10.59 -1.93 21.55
CA PRO A 122 -10.62 -2.68 22.81
C PRO A 122 -11.99 -2.78 23.49
N GLU A 123 -12.84 -1.75 23.33
CA GLU A 123 -14.20 -1.75 23.89
C GLU A 123 -15.11 -2.79 23.23
N ILE A 124 -14.86 -3.15 21.98
CA ILE A 124 -15.66 -4.11 21.21
C ILE A 124 -15.12 -5.54 21.35
N PHE A 125 -13.86 -5.72 21.71
CA PHE A 125 -13.23 -7.04 21.75
C PHE A 125 -13.95 -8.08 22.62
N PRO A 126 -14.52 -7.74 23.77
CA PRO A 126 -15.33 -8.71 24.54
C PRO A 126 -16.54 -9.21 23.76
N VAL A 127 -17.22 -8.31 23.01
CA VAL A 127 -18.38 -8.68 22.19
C VAL A 127 -17.95 -9.56 21.01
N LEU A 128 -16.84 -9.24 20.35
CA LEU A 128 -16.28 -10.09 19.29
C LEU A 128 -15.92 -11.48 19.81
N LEU A 129 -15.28 -11.55 20.98
CA LEU A 129 -14.90 -12.80 21.61
C LEU A 129 -16.12 -13.67 21.96
N ASP A 130 -17.21 -13.09 22.44
CA ASP A 130 -18.43 -13.80 22.79
C ASP A 130 -19.23 -14.26 21.55
N THR A 131 -19.07 -13.57 20.44
CA THR A 131 -19.80 -13.84 19.20
C THR A 131 -19.01 -14.59 18.13
N ILE A 132 -17.75 -14.90 18.38
CA ILE A 132 -16.82 -15.50 17.40
C ILE A 132 -17.37 -16.76 16.73
N ASP A 133 -18.07 -17.62 17.51
CA ASP A 133 -18.64 -18.86 17.01
C ASP A 133 -19.85 -18.64 16.08
N LYS A 134 -20.45 -17.45 16.12
CA LYS A 134 -21.58 -17.03 15.28
C LYS A 134 -21.14 -16.30 14.01
N LEU A 135 -19.87 -15.90 13.92
CA LEU A 135 -19.33 -15.24 12.75
C LEU A 135 -19.35 -16.17 11.54
N SER A 136 -19.59 -15.60 10.36
CA SER A 136 -19.40 -16.32 9.11
C SER A 136 -17.93 -16.75 8.96
N ARG A 137 -17.65 -17.75 8.11
CA ARG A 137 -16.28 -18.19 7.84
C ARG A 137 -15.40 -16.99 7.44
N ILE A 138 -15.85 -16.20 6.48
CA ILE A 138 -15.07 -15.06 5.99
C ILE A 138 -14.85 -13.98 7.07
N ASP A 139 -15.80 -13.75 7.98
CA ASP A 139 -15.61 -12.80 9.07
C ASP A 139 -14.64 -13.33 10.14
N ARG A 140 -14.59 -14.65 10.36
CA ARG A 140 -13.57 -15.30 11.19
C ARG A 140 -12.18 -15.19 10.57
N ASP A 141 -12.07 -15.37 9.25
CA ASP A 141 -10.84 -15.19 8.50
C ASP A 141 -10.36 -13.73 8.59
N VAL A 142 -11.26 -12.76 8.46
CA VAL A 142 -10.96 -11.33 8.64
C VAL A 142 -10.53 -11.02 10.07
N LEU A 143 -11.14 -11.62 11.06
CA LEU A 143 -10.72 -11.52 12.46
C LEU A 143 -9.29 -12.03 12.65
N LEU A 144 -8.95 -13.16 12.03
CA LEU A 144 -7.57 -13.68 12.02
C LEU A 144 -6.59 -12.70 11.35
N MET A 145 -7.00 -12.08 10.25
CA MET A 145 -6.17 -11.03 9.60
C MET A 145 -5.94 -9.83 10.53
N ARG A 146 -6.95 -9.41 11.31
CA ARG A 146 -6.79 -8.34 12.31
C ARG A 146 -5.77 -8.72 13.39
N LEU A 147 -5.84 -9.95 13.90
CA LEU A 147 -4.90 -10.46 14.89
C LEU A 147 -3.47 -10.55 14.35
N ALA A 148 -3.29 -11.02 13.11
CA ALA A 148 -1.99 -11.06 12.43
C ALA A 148 -1.40 -9.66 12.25
N ASN A 149 -2.23 -8.67 11.88
CA ASN A 149 -1.84 -7.28 11.77
C ASN A 149 -1.40 -6.69 13.14
N ASP A 150 -2.15 -6.97 14.20
CA ASP A 150 -1.77 -6.49 15.54
C ASP A 150 -0.50 -7.16 16.06
N LEU A 151 -0.32 -8.46 15.82
CA LEU A 151 0.94 -9.11 16.14
C LEU A 151 2.11 -8.42 15.42
N GLU A 152 1.98 -8.20 14.12
CA GLU A 152 3.02 -7.57 13.29
C GLU A 152 3.41 -6.17 13.80
N HIS A 153 2.43 -5.34 14.14
CA HIS A 153 2.68 -4.02 14.72
C HIS A 153 3.47 -4.04 16.03
N ASN A 154 3.43 -5.14 16.76
CA ASN A 154 4.02 -5.26 18.08
C ASN A 154 5.36 -6.00 18.08
N LEU A 155 5.70 -6.75 17.03
CA LEU A 155 6.92 -7.57 16.95
C LEU A 155 8.23 -6.75 17.02
N ASP A 156 8.22 -5.55 16.44
CA ASP A 156 9.38 -4.63 16.41
C ASP A 156 9.19 -3.44 17.35
N PHE A 157 8.29 -3.57 18.32
CA PHE A 157 7.93 -2.50 19.26
C PHE A 157 7.39 -1.22 18.58
N GLY A 158 6.92 -1.30 17.34
CA GLY A 158 6.37 -0.16 16.60
C GLY A 158 5.18 0.51 17.31
N SER A 159 4.43 -0.25 18.09
CA SER A 159 3.32 0.27 18.91
C SER A 159 3.78 1.26 19.98
N LEU A 160 5.03 1.20 20.49
CA LEU A 160 5.56 2.14 21.48
C LEU A 160 5.60 3.60 20.97
N TYR A 161 5.53 3.79 19.66
CA TYR A 161 5.49 5.12 19.02
C TYR A 161 4.08 5.68 18.86
N ARG A 162 3.04 4.94 19.31
CA ARG A 162 1.63 5.39 19.28
C ARG A 162 1.23 5.96 20.64
N ASP A 163 0.36 6.96 20.64
CA ASP A 163 -0.29 7.38 21.88
C ASP A 163 -1.19 6.25 22.38
N ASN A 164 -1.36 6.14 23.68
CA ASN A 164 -2.24 5.17 24.35
C ASN A 164 -1.92 3.68 24.04
N TRP A 165 -0.72 3.36 23.50
CA TRP A 165 -0.34 1.98 23.17
C TRP A 165 -0.42 1.04 24.38
N ARG A 166 -0.03 1.54 25.57
CA ARG A 166 -0.04 0.75 26.81
C ARG A 166 -1.47 0.39 27.20
N GLU A 167 -2.38 1.38 27.16
CA GLU A 167 -3.79 1.19 27.46
C GLU A 167 -4.45 0.23 26.45
N TYR A 168 -4.14 0.40 25.18
CA TYR A 168 -4.61 -0.49 24.12
C TYR A 168 -4.21 -1.95 24.35
N ILE A 169 -2.94 -2.22 24.69
CA ILE A 169 -2.45 -3.58 24.94
C ILE A 169 -2.98 -4.12 26.28
N GLN A 170 -3.06 -3.29 27.33
CA GLN A 170 -3.57 -3.73 28.64
C GLN A 170 -5.04 -4.13 28.58
N HIS A 171 -5.87 -3.37 27.88
CA HIS A 171 -7.31 -3.64 27.78
C HIS A 171 -7.64 -4.65 26.67
N GLY A 172 -7.02 -4.51 25.52
CA GLY A 172 -7.34 -5.34 24.34
C GLY A 172 -6.55 -6.64 24.24
N GLY A 173 -5.31 -6.66 24.72
CA GLY A 173 -4.40 -7.80 24.56
C GLY A 173 -4.96 -9.13 25.03
N PRO A 174 -5.51 -9.25 26.26
CA PRO A 174 -6.09 -10.50 26.73
C PRO A 174 -7.21 -11.04 25.84
N ALA A 175 -8.07 -10.17 25.33
CA ALA A 175 -9.14 -10.56 24.42
C ALA A 175 -8.61 -11.02 23.06
N MET A 176 -7.61 -10.32 22.50
CA MET A 176 -6.96 -10.71 21.23
C MET A 176 -6.31 -12.10 21.35
N VAL A 177 -5.57 -12.36 22.43
CA VAL A 177 -4.98 -13.68 22.74
C VAL A 177 -6.07 -14.76 22.79
N SER A 178 -7.19 -14.49 23.48
CA SER A 178 -8.31 -15.42 23.57
C SER A 178 -9.03 -15.63 22.23
N MET A 179 -9.14 -14.60 21.40
CA MET A 179 -9.70 -14.71 20.04
C MET A 179 -8.84 -15.63 19.16
N ALA A 180 -7.50 -15.47 19.20
CA ALA A 180 -6.59 -16.34 18.46
C ALA A 180 -6.75 -17.81 18.86
N GLU A 181 -6.88 -18.10 20.16
CA GLU A 181 -7.12 -19.44 20.68
C GLU A 181 -8.46 -20.01 20.20
N LYS A 182 -9.55 -19.23 20.32
CA LYS A 182 -10.89 -19.64 19.87
C LYS A 182 -10.98 -19.86 18.36
N LEU A 183 -10.20 -19.13 17.56
CA LEU A 183 -10.10 -19.33 16.11
C LEU A 183 -9.35 -20.61 15.75
N GLY A 184 -8.70 -21.29 16.73
CA GLY A 184 -7.93 -22.51 16.50
C GLY A 184 -6.46 -22.27 16.13
N PHE A 185 -5.90 -21.11 16.49
CA PHE A 185 -4.51 -20.74 16.25
C PHE A 185 -3.72 -20.56 17.57
N PRO A 186 -3.47 -21.63 18.33
CA PRO A 186 -2.80 -21.54 19.62
C PRO A 186 -1.36 -21.04 19.54
N SER A 187 -0.66 -21.26 18.42
CA SER A 187 0.67 -20.70 18.19
C SER A 187 0.65 -19.17 18.09
N LEU A 188 -0.32 -18.61 17.38
CA LEU A 188 -0.54 -17.18 17.31
C LEU A 188 -0.91 -16.60 18.66
N SER A 189 -1.80 -17.26 19.38
CA SER A 189 -2.22 -16.90 20.74
C SER A 189 -1.01 -16.80 21.69
N ALA A 190 -0.16 -17.83 21.72
CA ALA A 190 1.03 -17.88 22.56
C ALA A 190 2.04 -16.79 22.20
N GLU A 191 2.25 -16.54 20.91
CA GLU A 191 3.17 -15.51 20.43
C GLU A 191 2.67 -14.10 20.77
N MET A 192 1.39 -13.81 20.54
CA MET A 192 0.77 -12.54 20.94
C MET A 192 0.91 -12.31 22.45
N ALA A 193 0.62 -13.32 23.27
CA ALA A 193 0.76 -13.21 24.72
C ALA A 193 2.19 -12.90 25.15
N SER A 194 3.18 -13.53 24.52
CA SER A 194 4.60 -13.27 24.76
C SER A 194 5.01 -11.84 24.38
N VAL A 195 4.65 -11.41 23.18
CA VAL A 195 4.98 -10.08 22.64
C VAL A 195 4.31 -8.98 23.46
N PHE A 196 3.02 -9.11 23.79
CA PHE A 196 2.33 -8.12 24.60
C PHE A 196 2.89 -8.01 26.01
N LYS A 197 3.28 -9.13 26.62
CA LYS A 197 3.96 -9.14 27.93
C LYS A 197 5.29 -8.41 27.83
N GLU A 198 6.08 -8.68 26.79
CA GLU A 198 7.40 -8.04 26.60
C GLU A 198 7.23 -6.53 26.41
N ILE A 199 6.32 -6.08 25.53
CA ILE A 199 6.04 -4.66 25.28
C ILE A 199 5.64 -3.93 26.57
N LEU A 200 4.77 -4.51 27.39
CA LEU A 200 4.32 -3.90 28.64
C LEU A 200 5.45 -3.68 29.65
N THR A 201 6.57 -4.40 29.54
CA THR A 201 7.76 -4.20 30.35
C THR A 201 8.67 -3.06 29.84
N GLN A 202 8.48 -2.62 28.60
CA GLN A 202 9.31 -1.57 28.01
C GLN A 202 8.97 -0.19 28.59
N ALA A 203 10.00 0.65 28.73
CA ALA A 203 9.79 2.06 28.98
C ALA A 203 9.23 2.76 27.72
N PRO A 204 8.44 3.83 27.88
CA PRO A 204 8.05 4.65 26.75
C PRO A 204 9.30 5.10 25.98
N LEU A 205 9.32 4.90 24.67
CA LEU A 205 10.38 5.46 23.84
C LEU A 205 10.21 6.98 23.80
N GLY A 206 11.35 7.70 23.76
CA GLY A 206 11.38 9.16 23.70
C GLY A 206 10.64 9.74 22.48
N PRO A 207 10.73 11.07 22.26
CA PRO A 207 9.92 11.74 21.24
C PRO A 207 10.05 11.06 19.88
N ARG A 208 8.92 10.94 19.20
CA ARG A 208 8.75 10.27 17.90
C ARG A 208 9.81 10.74 16.90
N ILE A 209 10.37 9.79 16.17
CA ILE A 209 11.13 10.08 14.97
C ILE A 209 10.09 10.43 13.89
N GLY A 210 9.77 11.69 13.73
CA GLY A 210 8.79 12.14 12.73
C GLY A 210 7.76 13.11 13.28
N THR A 211 6.80 13.48 12.45
CA THR A 211 5.81 14.52 12.71
C THR A 211 4.88 14.18 13.89
N SER A 212 4.30 15.20 14.50
CA SER A 212 3.30 15.13 15.58
C SER A 212 1.97 14.47 15.17
N GLU A 213 1.86 13.92 13.97
CA GLU A 213 0.65 13.28 13.45
C GLU A 213 0.51 11.85 13.99
N PRO A 214 -0.63 11.47 14.57
CA PRO A 214 -0.89 10.13 15.10
C PRO A 214 -1.02 9.06 14.01
N ALA A 215 -1.20 9.47 12.77
CA ALA A 215 -1.36 8.60 11.59
C ALA A 215 -0.08 8.50 10.77
N ALA A 216 -0.13 7.70 9.71
CA ALA A 216 0.91 7.57 8.72
C ALA A 216 1.29 8.91 8.08
N TYR A 217 2.55 9.12 7.81
CA TYR A 217 3.06 10.29 7.10
C TYR A 217 3.67 9.92 5.75
N LEU A 218 3.62 10.86 4.80
CA LEU A 218 4.10 10.66 3.44
C LEU A 218 5.43 11.37 3.23
N ILE A 219 6.45 10.62 2.83
CA ILE A 219 7.70 11.17 2.26
C ILE A 219 7.69 10.89 0.77
N VAL A 220 7.68 11.94 -0.04
CA VAL A 220 7.80 11.81 -1.50
C VAL A 220 9.25 12.04 -1.91
N PRO A 221 10.00 11.00 -2.31
CA PRO A 221 11.37 11.16 -2.78
C PRO A 221 11.44 12.02 -4.04
N LYS A 222 12.53 12.81 -4.21
CA LYS A 222 12.75 13.58 -5.43
C LYS A 222 12.67 12.73 -6.70
N SER A 223 13.23 11.53 -6.66
CA SER A 223 13.16 10.56 -7.76
C SER A 223 11.72 10.16 -8.15
N TYR A 224 10.76 10.32 -7.23
CA TYR A 224 9.36 10.04 -7.49
C TYR A 224 8.70 11.19 -8.28
N HIS A 225 9.06 12.45 -7.99
CA HIS A 225 8.63 13.61 -8.77
C HIS A 225 9.15 13.53 -10.21
N GLU A 226 10.40 13.20 -10.41
CA GLU A 226 10.98 13.04 -11.74
C GLU A 226 10.30 11.91 -12.51
N ARG A 227 10.07 10.76 -11.87
CA ARG A 227 9.34 9.62 -12.47
C ARG A 227 7.86 9.88 -12.66
N PHE A 228 7.22 10.64 -11.78
CA PHE A 228 5.81 11.01 -11.94
C PHE A 228 5.60 11.74 -13.27
N TRP A 229 6.44 12.72 -13.59
CA TRP A 229 6.39 13.42 -14.86
C TRP A 229 6.73 12.53 -16.06
N VAL A 230 7.65 11.59 -15.90
CA VAL A 230 8.10 10.68 -16.97
C VAL A 230 7.13 9.51 -17.17
N VAL A 231 6.52 8.97 -16.12
CA VAL A 231 5.68 7.76 -16.20
C VAL A 231 4.20 8.09 -16.32
N TYR A 232 3.71 9.11 -15.64
CA TYR A 232 2.26 9.43 -15.62
C TYR A 232 1.83 10.48 -16.65
N LEU A 233 2.78 11.19 -17.31
CA LEU A 233 2.50 12.04 -18.45
C LEU A 233 3.19 11.59 -19.76
N PRO A 234 3.44 10.29 -20.02
CA PRO A 234 4.14 9.89 -21.25
C PRO A 234 3.34 10.28 -22.49
N LYS A 235 2.01 10.27 -22.44
CA LYS A 235 1.14 10.70 -23.56
C LYS A 235 1.10 12.22 -23.69
N ALA A 236 0.96 12.98 -22.61
CA ALA A 236 0.94 14.42 -22.64
C ALA A 236 2.32 15.00 -22.97
N HIS A 237 3.40 14.43 -22.45
CA HIS A 237 4.77 14.85 -22.77
C HIS A 237 5.15 14.51 -24.20
N ARG A 238 4.81 13.31 -24.73
CA ARG A 238 4.98 13.00 -26.16
C ARG A 238 4.16 13.94 -27.03
N LEU A 239 2.91 14.18 -26.68
CA LEU A 239 2.05 15.12 -27.42
C LEU A 239 2.62 16.55 -27.40
N CYS A 240 3.10 17.03 -26.26
CA CYS A 240 3.79 18.33 -26.17
C CYS A 240 5.07 18.37 -27.01
N LEU A 241 5.90 17.32 -26.99
CA LEU A 241 7.10 17.25 -27.82
C LEU A 241 6.76 17.14 -29.29
N GLU A 242 5.73 16.41 -29.69
CA GLU A 242 5.27 16.34 -31.08
C GLU A 242 4.70 17.66 -31.55
N ILE A 243 3.92 18.35 -30.71
CA ILE A 243 3.43 19.72 -31.01
C ILE A 243 4.59 20.69 -31.13
N LEU A 244 5.54 20.71 -30.22
CA LEU A 244 6.73 21.57 -30.26
C LEU A 244 7.60 21.27 -31.49
N ASN A 245 7.80 20.02 -31.83
CA ASN A 245 8.54 19.64 -33.02
C ASN A 245 7.79 20.00 -34.30
N THR A 246 6.47 19.86 -34.29
CA THR A 246 5.62 20.30 -35.42
C THR A 246 5.68 21.83 -35.60
N LEU A 247 5.57 22.59 -34.51
CA LEU A 247 5.70 24.06 -34.53
C LEU A 247 7.10 24.50 -34.96
N ARG A 248 8.17 23.81 -34.51
CA ARG A 248 9.54 24.07 -34.98
C ARG A 248 9.68 23.81 -36.49
N ARG A 249 9.09 22.70 -36.99
CA ARG A 249 9.10 22.38 -38.44
C ARG A 249 8.31 23.39 -39.24
N LEU A 250 7.16 23.86 -38.76
CA LEU A 250 6.35 24.89 -39.39
C LEU A 250 7.08 26.23 -39.41
N ARG A 251 7.71 26.64 -38.31
CA ARG A 251 8.53 27.86 -38.23
C ARG A 251 9.73 27.80 -39.17
N TRP A 252 10.37 26.64 -39.29
CA TRP A 252 11.48 26.45 -40.23
C TRP A 252 11.03 26.48 -41.70
N LYS A 253 9.88 25.84 -42.02
CA LYS A 253 9.27 25.92 -43.34
C LYS A 253 8.79 27.33 -43.66
N GLY A 254 8.17 28.03 -42.71
CA GLY A 254 7.77 29.42 -42.86
C GLY A 254 8.96 30.34 -43.10
N SER A 255 10.06 30.15 -42.36
CA SER A 255 11.32 30.90 -42.59
C SER A 255 11.91 30.61 -43.98
N LYS A 256 11.90 29.37 -44.44
CA LYS A 256 12.36 29.06 -45.82
C LYS A 256 11.45 29.68 -46.92
N LEU A 257 10.13 29.67 -46.70
CA LEU A 257 9.17 30.28 -47.59
C LEU A 257 9.36 31.82 -47.67
N ILE A 258 9.55 32.45 -46.53
CA ILE A 258 9.81 33.91 -46.45
C ILE A 258 11.15 34.24 -47.11
N HIS A 259 12.21 33.48 -46.86
CA HIS A 259 13.50 33.68 -47.53
C HIS A 259 13.41 33.40 -49.03
N GLY A 260 12.64 32.38 -49.45
CA GLY A 260 12.37 32.10 -50.86
C GLY A 260 11.60 33.24 -51.55
N LEU A 261 10.57 33.77 -50.87
CA LEU A 261 9.80 34.93 -51.37
C LEU A 261 10.66 36.23 -51.45
N LEU A 262 11.44 36.47 -50.42
CA LEU A 262 12.36 37.62 -50.40
C LEU A 262 13.41 37.52 -51.50
N ARG A 263 13.92 36.33 -51.78
CA ARG A 263 14.86 36.08 -52.87
C ARG A 263 14.19 36.23 -54.24
N ALA A 264 12.98 35.68 -54.41
CA ALA A 264 12.22 35.88 -55.65
C ALA A 264 11.86 37.31 -55.89
N LEU A 265 11.58 38.09 -54.84
CA LEU A 265 11.34 39.56 -54.97
C LEU A 265 12.61 40.35 -55.29
N SER A 266 13.80 39.87 -54.84
CA SER A 266 15.08 40.55 -55.18
C SER A 266 15.59 40.17 -56.57
N GLU A 267 15.13 39.10 -57.18
CA GLU A 267 15.49 38.59 -58.48
C GLU A 267 14.52 39.06 -59.60
N MET A 268 13.45 39.85 -59.28
CA MET A 268 12.56 40.38 -60.27
C MET A 268 13.28 41.51 -61.03
N PRO A 269 13.44 41.38 -62.37
CA PRO A 269 14.07 42.44 -63.16
C PRO A 269 13.14 43.66 -63.30
N GLY A 270 13.55 44.72 -62.72
CA GLY A 270 13.23 46.05 -63.17
C GLY A 270 11.80 46.57 -63.06
N VAL A 271 11.59 47.34 -61.98
CA VAL A 271 10.80 48.58 -62.13
C VAL A 271 11.72 49.73 -61.73
N HIS A 272 12.64 49.99 -62.56
CA HIS A 272 13.19 51.36 -62.67
C HIS A 272 12.24 52.13 -63.59
N GLY A 273 11.24 52.73 -62.97
CA GLY A 273 10.32 53.67 -63.55
C GLY A 273 10.52 55.07 -62.98
N ARG A 274 11.36 55.83 -63.61
CA ARG A 274 11.28 57.29 -63.90
C ARG A 274 10.67 58.21 -62.82
N ARG A 275 11.57 59.09 -62.46
CA ARG A 275 11.52 60.45 -61.91
C ARG A 275 11.41 60.61 -60.42
#